data_5d6210542c6e640f6506237c99a7343e
#
_entry.id   5d6210542c6e640f6506237c99a7343e
#
_cell.length_a   1.000
_cell.length_b   1.000
_cell.length_c   1.000
_cell.angle_alpha   90.00
_cell.angle_beta   90.00
_cell.angle_gamma   90.00
#
_symmetry.space_group_name_H-M   'P 1'
#
loop_
_entity.id
_entity.type
_entity.pdbx_description
1 polymer ?
#
loop_
_entity_poly.entity_id
_entity_poly.type
_entity_poly.pdbx_seq_one_letter_code
_entity_poly.pdbx_strand_id
1 'polypeptide(L)'
;MAEAAFDIIIIGSGPGGYVTAIRSAQLGFRTAIVERAYLGGICLNWGCIPTKALLRSAEILHYFENANSYGLSAENVAFDASAVVKRSRAVSKRLNDGVGFLMKKNKVSVIWGEALIDAPGKITVKPVRIYRVD
;
A
#
# COMPACT_ATOMS: atom_id res chain seq x y z
N MET A 1 -5.87 6.14 -28.51
CA MET A 1 -5.17 5.64 -27.30
C MET A 1 -4.06 4.73 -27.77
N ALA A 2 -2.86 4.83 -27.24
CA ALA A 2 -1.74 3.95 -27.64
C ALA A 2 -2.05 2.51 -27.17
N GLU A 3 -1.99 1.56 -28.10
CA GLU A 3 -2.11 0.14 -27.80
C GLU A 3 -0.75 -0.37 -27.33
N ALA A 4 -0.70 -0.97 -26.13
CA ALA A 4 0.51 -1.55 -25.58
C ALA A 4 0.27 -3.04 -25.27
N ALA A 5 1.21 -3.90 -25.67
CA ALA A 5 1.10 -5.34 -25.44
C ALA A 5 1.93 -5.76 -24.23
N PHE A 6 1.33 -6.54 -23.36
CA PHE A 6 1.95 -7.17 -22.19
C PHE A 6 1.67 -8.67 -22.20
N ASP A 7 2.55 -9.44 -21.57
CA ASP A 7 2.32 -10.86 -21.39
C ASP A 7 1.35 -11.11 -20.23
N ILE A 8 1.42 -10.25 -19.18
CA ILE A 8 0.55 -10.30 -18.01
C ILE A 8 0.11 -8.89 -17.63
N ILE A 9 -1.19 -8.71 -17.44
CA ILE A 9 -1.77 -7.48 -16.86
C ILE A 9 -2.50 -7.84 -15.58
N ILE A 10 -2.14 -7.17 -14.49
CA ILE A 10 -2.76 -7.35 -13.17
C ILE A 10 -3.68 -6.16 -12.90
N ILE A 11 -4.91 -6.44 -12.50
CA ILE A 11 -5.90 -5.43 -12.15
C ILE A 11 -5.94 -5.27 -10.63
N GLY A 12 -5.55 -4.09 -10.16
CA GLY A 12 -5.48 -3.72 -8.76
C GLY A 12 -4.11 -4.02 -8.13
N SER A 13 -3.58 -3.05 -7.39
CA SER A 13 -2.26 -3.09 -6.77
C SER A 13 -2.27 -3.38 -5.27
N GLY A 14 -3.32 -4.04 -4.76
CA GLY A 14 -3.32 -4.57 -3.39
C GLY A 14 -2.23 -5.61 -3.17
N PRO A 15 -2.10 -6.21 -1.95
CA PRO A 15 -1.03 -7.15 -1.62
C PRO A 15 -0.87 -8.30 -2.61
N GLY A 16 -1.95 -8.91 -3.05
CA GLY A 16 -1.90 -9.94 -4.09
C GLY A 16 -1.40 -9.40 -5.44
N GLY A 17 -1.85 -8.19 -5.82
CA GLY A 17 -1.53 -7.59 -7.11
C GLY A 17 -0.06 -7.21 -7.24
N TYR A 18 0.48 -6.39 -6.32
CA TYR A 18 1.87 -5.95 -6.44
C TYR A 18 2.88 -7.11 -6.26
N VAL A 19 2.58 -8.09 -5.40
CA VAL A 19 3.43 -9.27 -5.25
C VAL A 19 3.46 -10.09 -6.53
N THR A 20 2.28 -10.35 -7.13
CA THR A 20 2.17 -11.05 -8.42
C THR A 20 2.89 -10.30 -9.52
N ALA A 21 2.72 -8.98 -9.61
CA ALA A 21 3.38 -8.16 -10.63
C ALA A 21 4.91 -8.25 -10.55
N ILE A 22 5.46 -8.13 -9.34
CA ILE A 22 6.91 -8.26 -9.11
C ILE A 22 7.38 -9.64 -9.53
N ARG A 23 6.67 -10.69 -9.10
CA ARG A 23 7.08 -12.06 -9.39
C ARG A 23 7.00 -12.38 -10.88
N SER A 24 5.95 -11.95 -11.56
CA SER A 24 5.81 -12.11 -13.02
C SER A 24 6.96 -11.45 -13.77
N ALA A 25 7.30 -10.21 -13.39
CA ALA A 25 8.42 -9.50 -14.01
C ALA A 25 9.77 -10.18 -13.74
N GLN A 26 10.00 -10.71 -12.52
CA GLN A 26 11.20 -11.49 -12.20
C GLN A 26 11.32 -12.79 -12.99
N LEU A 27 10.20 -13.36 -13.44
CA LEU A 27 10.16 -14.54 -14.31
C LEU A 27 10.35 -14.19 -15.79
N GLY A 28 10.54 -12.90 -16.11
CA GLY A 28 10.84 -12.45 -17.47
C GLY A 28 9.62 -12.00 -18.28
N PHE A 29 8.41 -12.00 -17.71
CA PHE A 29 7.21 -11.54 -18.40
C PHE A 29 7.15 -10.01 -18.48
N ARG A 30 6.75 -9.48 -19.64
CA ARG A 30 6.38 -8.06 -19.77
C ARG A 30 5.10 -7.82 -18.99
N THR A 31 5.23 -7.19 -17.83
CA THR A 31 4.16 -7.10 -16.85
C THR A 31 3.67 -5.66 -16.69
N ALA A 32 2.35 -5.48 -16.69
CA ALA A 32 1.70 -4.25 -16.27
C ALA A 32 0.80 -4.48 -15.06
N ILE A 33 0.60 -3.43 -14.28
CA ILE A 33 -0.39 -3.38 -13.20
C ILE A 33 -1.27 -2.15 -13.38
N VAL A 34 -2.59 -2.34 -13.35
CA VAL A 34 -3.56 -1.25 -13.43
C VAL A 34 -4.04 -0.91 -12.04
N GLU A 35 -3.93 0.36 -11.67
CA GLU A 35 -4.39 0.86 -10.37
C GLU A 35 -5.16 2.17 -10.54
N ARG A 36 -6.31 2.27 -9.86
CA ARG A 36 -7.17 3.44 -9.98
C ARG A 36 -6.86 4.56 -9.01
N ALA A 37 -6.19 4.26 -7.88
CA ALA A 37 -6.01 5.24 -6.82
C ALA A 37 -4.58 5.24 -6.22
N TYR A 38 -4.21 4.21 -5.47
CA TYR A 38 -2.96 4.19 -4.72
C TYR A 38 -2.33 2.79 -4.74
N LEU A 39 -1.03 2.74 -5.03
CA LEU A 39 -0.28 1.48 -4.93
C LEU A 39 -0.39 0.89 -3.52
N GLY A 40 -0.43 -0.45 -3.44
CA GLY A 40 -0.61 -1.17 -2.19
C GLY A 40 -2.06 -1.35 -1.76
N GLY A 41 -3.01 -0.71 -2.46
CA GLY A 41 -4.45 -0.84 -2.24
C GLY A 41 -4.89 -0.45 -0.82
N ILE A 42 -6.05 -0.94 -0.40
CA ILE A 42 -6.65 -0.63 0.91
C ILE A 42 -5.73 -1.07 2.05
N CYS A 43 -5.09 -2.23 1.95
CA CYS A 43 -4.26 -2.77 3.03
C CYS A 43 -3.15 -1.81 3.46
N LEU A 44 -2.38 -1.25 2.51
CA LEU A 44 -1.28 -0.34 2.82
C LEU A 44 -1.77 1.06 3.21
N ASN A 45 -2.84 1.54 2.59
CA ASN A 45 -3.22 2.94 2.69
C ASN A 45 -4.24 3.22 3.80
N TRP A 46 -5.23 2.33 4.02
CA TRP A 46 -6.33 2.55 4.98
C TRP A 46 -6.70 1.34 5.84
N GLY A 47 -6.06 0.19 5.63
CA GLY A 47 -6.40 -1.06 6.28
C GLY A 47 -5.30 -1.58 7.20
N CYS A 48 -4.68 -2.69 6.80
CA CYS A 48 -3.77 -3.49 7.64
C CYS A 48 -2.62 -2.67 8.25
N ILE A 49 -1.97 -1.85 7.45
CA ILE A 49 -0.73 -1.17 7.86
C ILE A 49 -0.99 -0.03 8.84
N PRO A 50 -1.88 0.95 8.55
CA PRO A 50 -2.18 1.99 9.54
C PRO A 50 -2.80 1.41 10.81
N THR A 51 -3.64 0.39 10.70
CA THR A 51 -4.21 -0.30 11.88
C THR A 51 -3.12 -0.93 12.75
N LYS A 52 -2.18 -1.67 12.16
CA LYS A 52 -1.05 -2.24 12.91
C LYS A 52 -0.17 -1.16 13.53
N ALA A 53 0.02 -0.03 12.86
CA ALA A 53 0.79 1.07 13.43
C ALA A 53 0.09 1.71 14.64
N LEU A 54 -1.25 1.82 14.62
CA LEU A 54 -2.04 2.29 15.75
C LEU A 54 -2.02 1.29 16.90
N LEU A 55 -2.25 0.01 16.62
CA LEU A 55 -2.20 -1.06 17.63
C LEU A 55 -0.84 -1.13 18.31
N ARG A 56 0.26 -0.94 17.58
CA ARG A 56 1.59 -0.91 18.19
C ARG A 56 1.77 0.27 19.15
N SER A 57 1.19 1.43 18.86
CA SER A 57 1.22 2.56 19.79
C SER A 57 0.39 2.29 21.05
N ALA A 58 -0.78 1.66 20.91
CA ALA A 58 -1.60 1.26 22.03
C ALA A 58 -0.91 0.20 22.91
N GLU A 59 -0.27 -0.79 22.30
CA GLU A 59 0.50 -1.82 23.00
C GLU A 59 1.66 -1.22 23.82
N ILE A 60 2.38 -0.26 23.28
CA ILE A 60 3.45 0.44 24.01
C ILE A 60 2.87 1.22 25.19
N LEU A 61 1.74 1.91 25.03
CA LEU A 61 1.09 2.59 26.14
C LEU A 61 0.71 1.59 27.25
N HIS A 62 0.13 0.46 26.86
CA HIS A 62 -0.22 -0.60 27.81
C HIS A 62 1.00 -1.14 28.57
N TYR A 63 2.16 -1.25 27.93
CA TYR A 63 3.39 -1.63 28.65
C TYR A 63 3.83 -0.58 29.64
N PHE A 64 3.69 0.70 29.35
CA PHE A 64 4.00 1.76 30.31
C PHE A 64 3.04 1.72 31.53
N GLU A 65 1.74 1.51 31.30
CA GLU A 65 0.74 1.39 32.35
C GLU A 65 1.00 0.20 33.27
N ASN A 66 1.59 -0.87 32.76
CA ASN A 66 1.89 -2.11 33.47
C ASN A 66 3.39 -2.31 33.74
N ALA A 67 4.19 -1.26 33.69
CA ALA A 67 5.65 -1.32 33.78
C ALA A 67 6.14 -2.06 35.04
N ASN A 68 5.46 -1.89 36.18
CA ASN A 68 5.79 -2.53 37.47
C ASN A 68 5.80 -4.07 37.40
N SER A 69 4.95 -4.66 36.54
CA SER A 69 4.92 -6.12 36.33
C SER A 69 6.19 -6.66 35.70
N TYR A 70 6.97 -5.79 35.08
CA TYR A 70 8.26 -6.09 34.44
C TYR A 70 9.47 -5.61 35.26
N GLY A 71 9.25 -5.14 36.49
CA GLY A 71 10.32 -4.56 37.32
C GLY A 71 10.79 -3.18 36.83
N LEU A 72 9.98 -2.50 36.04
CA LEU A 72 10.24 -1.16 35.49
C LEU A 72 9.35 -0.12 36.17
N SER A 73 9.79 1.14 36.14
CA SER A 73 8.96 2.27 36.53
C SER A 73 8.86 3.26 35.39
N ALA A 74 7.69 3.86 35.21
CA ALA A 74 7.46 4.92 34.24
C ALA A 74 6.61 6.02 34.91
N GLU A 75 7.06 7.26 34.78
CA GLU A 75 6.38 8.43 35.33
C GLU A 75 5.99 9.38 34.18
N ASN A 76 4.91 10.14 34.39
CA ASN A 76 4.46 11.17 33.45
C ASN A 76 4.20 10.66 32.02
N VAL A 77 3.72 9.44 31.89
CA VAL A 77 3.34 8.87 30.60
C VAL A 77 2.18 9.65 30.01
N ALA A 78 2.38 10.25 28.83
CA ALA A 78 1.37 11.03 28.14
C ALA A 78 1.02 10.41 26.79
N PHE A 79 -0.22 10.68 26.32
CA PHE A 79 -0.74 10.23 25.04
C PHE A 79 -1.08 11.45 24.16
N ASP A 80 -0.51 11.50 22.97
CA ASP A 80 -0.83 12.47 21.92
C ASP A 80 -1.48 11.75 20.74
N ALA A 81 -2.81 11.85 20.62
CA ALA A 81 -3.59 11.23 19.56
C ALA A 81 -3.15 11.69 18.15
N SER A 82 -2.85 12.98 18.01
CA SER A 82 -2.42 13.56 16.72
C SER A 82 -1.08 12.98 16.27
N ALA A 83 -0.11 12.89 17.18
CA ALA A 83 1.17 12.27 16.91
C ALA A 83 1.05 10.78 16.55
N VAL A 84 0.18 10.03 17.22
CA VAL A 84 -0.09 8.62 16.93
C VAL A 84 -0.69 8.45 15.52
N VAL A 85 -1.67 9.27 15.16
CA VAL A 85 -2.27 9.26 13.82
C VAL A 85 -1.24 9.65 12.76
N LYS A 86 -0.48 10.72 12.98
CA LYS A 86 0.59 11.16 12.06
C LYS A 86 1.62 10.06 11.83
N ARG A 87 2.03 9.36 12.88
CA ARG A 87 2.92 8.20 12.78
C ARG A 87 2.32 7.10 11.89
N SER A 88 1.04 6.74 12.09
CA SER A 88 0.38 5.70 11.29
C SER A 88 0.35 6.06 9.79
N ARG A 89 0.09 7.32 9.46
CA ARG A 89 0.12 7.83 8.07
C ARG A 89 1.52 7.81 7.48
N ALA A 90 2.53 8.16 8.25
CA ALA A 90 3.93 8.11 7.81
C ALA A 90 4.39 6.68 7.51
N VAL A 91 3.97 5.69 8.30
CA VAL A 91 4.26 4.27 8.05
C VAL A 91 3.59 3.81 6.75
N SER A 92 2.31 4.13 6.56
CA SER A 92 1.56 3.80 5.33
C SER A 92 2.24 4.41 4.10
N LYS A 93 2.58 5.70 4.17
CA LYS A 93 3.25 6.39 3.06
C LYS A 93 4.58 5.74 2.69
N ARG A 94 5.42 5.44 3.67
CA ARG A 94 6.73 4.79 3.44
C ARG A 94 6.58 3.45 2.72
N LEU A 95 5.60 2.63 3.08
CA LEU A 95 5.38 1.35 2.42
C LEU A 95 4.77 1.51 1.02
N ASN A 96 3.87 2.47 0.82
CA ASN A 96 3.35 2.80 -0.49
C ASN A 96 4.48 3.24 -1.45
N ASP A 97 5.33 4.17 -0.99
CA ASP A 97 6.51 4.62 -1.75
C ASP A 97 7.44 3.43 -2.07
N GLY A 98 7.60 2.48 -1.13
CA GLY A 98 8.37 1.26 -1.31
C GLY A 98 7.81 0.35 -2.41
N VAL A 99 6.48 0.20 -2.48
CA VAL A 99 5.84 -0.55 -3.59
C VAL A 99 6.13 0.14 -4.93
N GLY A 100 6.01 1.48 -4.99
CA GLY A 100 6.35 2.25 -6.19
C GLY A 100 7.79 2.04 -6.64
N PHE A 101 8.73 2.06 -5.69
CA PHE A 101 10.14 1.73 -5.97
C PHE A 101 10.30 0.31 -6.53
N LEU A 102 9.62 -0.68 -5.95
CA LEU A 102 9.69 -2.08 -6.40
C LEU A 102 9.09 -2.27 -7.80
N MET A 103 8.00 -1.58 -8.13
CA MET A 103 7.46 -1.58 -9.50
C MET A 103 8.52 -1.09 -10.49
N LYS A 104 9.12 0.06 -10.21
CA LYS A 104 10.17 0.64 -11.06
C LYS A 104 11.40 -0.27 -11.15
N LYS A 105 11.90 -0.80 -10.03
CA LYS A 105 13.07 -1.70 -9.98
C LYS A 105 12.87 -2.94 -10.84
N ASN A 106 11.66 -3.52 -10.82
CA ASN A 106 11.33 -4.73 -11.58
C ASN A 106 10.78 -4.42 -12.99
N LYS A 107 10.80 -3.16 -13.43
CA LYS A 107 10.31 -2.73 -14.77
C LYS A 107 8.83 -3.10 -15.01
N VAL A 108 8.03 -3.13 -13.95
CA VAL A 108 6.57 -3.28 -14.05
C VAL A 108 5.97 -1.95 -14.50
N SER A 109 5.18 -1.97 -15.57
CA SER A 109 4.46 -0.79 -16.05
C SER A 109 3.25 -0.51 -15.15
N VAL A 110 3.23 0.64 -14.48
CA VAL A 110 2.07 1.08 -13.68
C VAL A 110 1.18 1.93 -14.57
N ILE A 111 -0.06 1.47 -14.79
CA ILE A 111 -1.07 2.15 -15.61
C ILE A 111 -2.15 2.67 -14.65
N TRP A 112 -2.31 3.98 -14.62
CA TRP A 112 -3.29 4.63 -13.73
C TRP A 112 -4.65 4.73 -14.40
N GLY A 113 -5.67 4.15 -13.78
CA GLY A 113 -7.03 4.20 -14.26
C GLY A 113 -7.88 3.00 -13.80
N GLU A 114 -9.11 2.99 -14.26
CA GLU A 114 -10.04 1.89 -14.03
C GLU A 114 -10.01 0.91 -15.20
N ALA A 115 -9.67 -0.34 -14.91
CA ALA A 115 -9.58 -1.39 -15.91
C ALA A 115 -10.96 -2.01 -16.20
N LEU A 116 -11.25 -2.19 -17.48
CA LEU A 116 -12.39 -2.93 -17.97
C LEU A 116 -11.90 -4.07 -18.86
N ILE A 117 -12.39 -5.28 -18.63
CA ILE A 117 -12.13 -6.43 -19.49
C ILE A 117 -13.14 -6.39 -20.61
N ASP A 118 -12.70 -6.07 -21.82
CA ASP A 118 -13.58 -5.97 -22.99
C ASP A 118 -13.82 -7.33 -23.65
N ALA A 119 -12.76 -8.12 -23.74
CA ALA A 119 -12.75 -9.45 -24.35
C ALA A 119 -11.55 -10.26 -23.84
N PRO A 120 -11.47 -11.56 -24.12
CA PRO A 120 -10.25 -12.34 -23.87
C PRO A 120 -9.01 -11.67 -24.47
N GLY A 121 -8.01 -11.40 -23.65
CA GLY A 121 -6.76 -10.74 -24.04
C GLY A 121 -6.86 -9.23 -24.26
N LYS A 122 -8.00 -8.59 -23.98
CA LYS A 122 -8.18 -7.16 -24.20
C LYS A 122 -8.73 -6.44 -22.96
N ILE A 123 -7.98 -5.43 -22.52
CA ILE A 123 -8.34 -4.56 -21.38
C ILE A 123 -8.31 -3.10 -21.83
N THR A 124 -9.36 -2.37 -21.53
CA THR A 124 -9.42 -0.91 -21.66
C THR A 124 -9.23 -0.27 -20.30
N VAL A 125 -8.38 0.76 -20.23
CA VAL A 125 -8.18 1.54 -19.01
C VAL A 125 -8.74 2.94 -19.19
N LYS A 126 -9.73 3.28 -18.36
CA LYS A 126 -10.34 4.62 -18.34
C LYS A 126 -9.65 5.49 -17.30
N PRO A 127 -9.31 6.76 -17.61
CA PRO A 127 -8.78 7.69 -16.63
C PRO A 127 -9.79 7.90 -15.48
N VAL A 128 -9.31 7.84 -14.23
CA VAL A 128 -10.12 8.16 -13.05
C VAL A 128 -9.71 9.53 -12.53
N ARG A 129 -10.69 10.41 -12.27
CA ARG A 129 -10.46 11.65 -11.52
C ARG A 129 -10.32 11.29 -10.04
N ILE A 130 -9.12 11.44 -9.50
CA ILE A 130 -8.90 11.28 -8.07
C ILE A 130 -9.24 12.63 -7.42
N TYR A 131 -10.35 12.68 -6.67
CA TYR A 131 -10.65 13.80 -5.80
C TYR A 131 -9.86 13.61 -4.51
N ARG A 132 -8.93 14.52 -4.23
CA ARG A 132 -8.27 14.58 -2.92
C ARG A 132 -9.23 15.29 -1.97
N VAL A 133 -9.49 14.68 -0.85
CA VAL A 133 -10.05 15.35 0.33
C VAL A 133 -8.83 15.73 1.17
N ASP A 134 -8.60 17.03 1.30
CA ASP A 134 -7.53 17.58 2.14
C ASP A 134 -7.87 17.42 3.63
#